data_f444c42d9886d53d9c3f9273b910e7bb
#
_entry.id   f444c42d9886d53d9c3f9273b910e7bb
#
_cell.length_a   1.000
_cell.length_b   1.000
_cell.length_c   1.000
_cell.angle_alpha   90.00
_cell.angle_beta   90.00
_cell.angle_gamma   90.00
#
_symmetry.space_group_name_H-M   'P 1'
#
loop_
_entity.id
_entity.type
_entity.pdbx_description
1 polymer ?
#
loop_
_entity_poly.entity_id
_entity_poly.type
_entity_poly.pdbx_seq_one_letter_code
_entity_poly.pdbx_strand_id
1 'polypeptide(L)'
;MRRLFKHFILQGQGLRSHTEGGAAVEFAILGTVLILLVGGIMDFGHAWYIKQVITNASREGARYGIAFSVDATAMRIPPSNLSPSIEDYVVNNYISQTSLASLNPIVTVTGAGYDTGLKGQPLQVTVSVTKSWFIMGNFISNLPTNLVATTVMLCE
;
A
#
# COMPACT_ATOMS: atom_id res chain seq x y z
N MET A 1 -86.39 -6.61 33.63
CA MET A 1 -85.08 -6.05 33.90
C MET A 1 -84.01 -6.86 33.19
N ARG A 2 -83.55 -6.42 32.04
CA ARG A 2 -82.54 -7.07 31.25
C ARG A 2 -81.18 -6.51 31.64
N ARG A 3 -80.32 -7.32 32.25
CA ARG A 3 -78.95 -6.99 32.49
C ARG A 3 -78.14 -7.34 31.25
N LEU A 4 -77.61 -6.35 30.60
CA LEU A 4 -76.70 -6.46 29.48
C LEU A 4 -75.29 -6.90 30.04
N PHE A 5 -74.93 -8.13 29.77
CA PHE A 5 -73.54 -8.57 29.93
C PHE A 5 -72.70 -7.97 28.81
N LYS A 6 -71.96 -6.95 29.12
CA LYS A 6 -70.90 -6.48 28.25
C LYS A 6 -69.77 -7.50 28.28
N HIS A 7 -69.64 -8.27 27.16
CA HIS A 7 -68.47 -9.01 26.87
C HIS A 7 -67.30 -8.04 26.67
N PHE A 8 -66.47 -7.97 27.67
CA PHE A 8 -65.15 -7.31 27.54
C PHE A 8 -64.25 -8.26 26.81
N ILE A 9 -64.18 -8.17 25.50
CA ILE A 9 -63.21 -8.86 24.68
C ILE A 9 -61.87 -8.16 24.98
N LEU A 10 -61.09 -8.73 25.87
CA LEU A 10 -59.67 -8.44 25.94
C LEU A 10 -59.05 -8.89 24.64
N GLN A 11 -58.91 -7.97 23.69
CA GLN A 11 -58.00 -8.15 22.59
C GLN A 11 -56.59 -8.33 23.22
N GLY A 12 -56.15 -9.56 23.30
CA GLY A 12 -54.78 -9.89 23.54
C GLY A 12 -53.97 -9.28 22.38
N GLN A 13 -53.38 -8.09 22.64
CA GLN A 13 -52.30 -7.61 21.81
C GLN A 13 -51.21 -8.69 21.92
N GLY A 14 -51.14 -9.54 20.87
CA GLY A 14 -50.08 -10.51 20.74
C GLY A 14 -48.79 -9.75 20.91
N LEU A 15 -48.03 -10.14 21.90
CA LEU A 15 -46.61 -9.80 22.05
C LEU A 15 -45.94 -10.17 20.73
N ARG A 16 -45.88 -9.21 19.79
CA ARG A 16 -45.01 -9.33 18.63
C ARG A 16 -43.65 -9.63 19.18
N SER A 17 -43.20 -10.83 18.92
CA SER A 17 -42.03 -11.41 19.52
C SER A 17 -40.82 -10.49 19.26
N HIS A 18 -40.03 -10.22 20.29
CA HIS A 18 -38.77 -9.49 20.25
C HIS A 18 -37.71 -10.13 19.35
N THR A 19 -38.05 -11.15 18.56
CA THR A 19 -37.20 -11.85 17.62
C THR A 19 -36.78 -10.97 16.45
N GLU A 20 -37.63 -10.01 16.01
CA GLU A 20 -37.26 -9.10 14.92
C GLU A 20 -36.15 -8.14 15.35
N GLY A 21 -36.13 -7.67 16.59
CA GLY A 21 -35.06 -6.85 17.15
C GLY A 21 -33.75 -7.61 17.32
N GLY A 22 -33.85 -8.89 17.74
CA GLY A 22 -32.67 -9.79 17.86
C GLY A 22 -31.99 -10.02 16.52
N ALA A 23 -32.74 -10.33 15.48
CA ALA A 23 -32.22 -10.52 14.13
C ALA A 23 -31.54 -9.24 13.56
N ALA A 24 -32.08 -8.07 13.85
CA ALA A 24 -31.49 -6.80 13.43
C ALA A 24 -30.13 -6.53 14.12
N VAL A 25 -30.00 -6.85 15.41
CA VAL A 25 -28.74 -6.72 16.15
C VAL A 25 -27.70 -7.71 15.64
N GLU A 26 -28.10 -8.96 15.41
CA GLU A 26 -27.22 -9.99 14.85
C GLU A 26 -26.69 -9.59 13.47
N PHE A 27 -27.59 -9.12 12.59
CA PHE A 27 -27.21 -8.61 11.27
C PHE A 27 -26.25 -7.40 11.37
N ALA A 28 -26.46 -6.48 12.31
CA ALA A 28 -25.60 -5.33 12.50
C ALA A 28 -24.19 -5.74 12.93
N ILE A 29 -24.06 -6.72 13.82
CA ILE A 29 -22.76 -7.25 14.25
C ILE A 29 -22.05 -7.96 13.10
N LEU A 30 -22.74 -8.86 12.40
CA LEU A 30 -22.17 -9.59 11.27
C LEU A 30 -21.82 -8.65 10.13
N GLY A 31 -22.66 -7.66 9.83
CA GLY A 31 -22.39 -6.65 8.81
C GLY A 31 -21.15 -5.82 9.12
N THR A 32 -20.98 -5.41 10.37
CA THR A 32 -19.78 -4.67 10.82
C THR A 32 -18.51 -5.51 10.64
N VAL A 33 -18.53 -6.77 11.07
CA VAL A 33 -17.39 -7.69 10.91
C VAL A 33 -17.06 -7.89 9.42
N LEU A 34 -18.09 -8.06 8.59
CA LEU A 34 -17.91 -8.22 7.14
C LEU A 34 -17.26 -6.98 6.51
N ILE A 35 -17.73 -5.79 6.86
CA ILE A 35 -17.16 -4.53 6.35
C ILE A 35 -15.70 -4.38 6.77
N LEU A 36 -15.37 -4.69 8.03
CA LEU A 36 -13.99 -4.66 8.51
C LEU A 36 -13.10 -5.65 7.77
N LEU A 37 -13.60 -6.86 7.50
CA LEU A 37 -12.87 -7.88 6.76
C LEU A 37 -12.61 -7.44 5.32
N VAL A 38 -13.62 -6.95 4.61
CA VAL A 38 -13.48 -6.45 3.24
C VAL A 38 -12.52 -5.27 3.20
N GLY A 39 -12.66 -4.33 4.13
CA GLY A 39 -11.75 -3.18 4.24
C GLY A 39 -10.30 -3.58 4.50
N GLY A 40 -10.09 -4.59 5.37
CA GLY A 40 -8.76 -5.14 5.63
C GLY A 40 -8.13 -5.77 4.39
N ILE A 41 -8.91 -6.51 3.60
CA ILE A 41 -8.44 -7.09 2.33
C ILE A 41 -8.04 -6.00 1.34
N MET A 42 -8.85 -4.94 1.21
CA MET A 42 -8.55 -3.81 0.32
C MET A 42 -7.28 -3.07 0.75
N ASP A 43 -7.13 -2.78 2.03
CA ASP A 43 -5.95 -2.11 2.58
C ASP A 43 -4.67 -2.92 2.38
N PHE A 44 -4.74 -4.23 2.66
CA PHE A 44 -3.61 -5.13 2.47
C PHE A 44 -3.26 -5.31 0.99
N GLY A 45 -4.25 -5.50 0.13
CA GLY A 45 -4.05 -5.61 -1.32
C GLY A 45 -3.37 -4.38 -1.91
N HIS A 46 -3.79 -3.18 -1.46
CA HIS A 46 -3.15 -1.93 -1.87
C HIS A 46 -1.70 -1.82 -1.35
N ALA A 47 -1.44 -2.21 -0.09
CA ALA A 47 -0.07 -2.22 0.45
C ALA A 47 0.83 -3.20 -0.32
N TRP A 48 0.32 -4.37 -0.67
CA TRP A 48 1.03 -5.36 -1.46
C TRP A 48 1.34 -4.85 -2.88
N TYR A 49 0.37 -4.21 -3.53
CA TYR A 49 0.58 -3.57 -4.82
C TYR A 49 1.71 -2.53 -4.78
N ILE A 50 1.66 -1.60 -3.82
CA ILE A 50 2.72 -0.61 -3.63
C ILE A 50 4.08 -1.30 -3.45
N LYS A 51 4.16 -2.33 -2.61
CA LYS A 51 5.40 -3.08 -2.36
C LYS A 51 5.97 -3.70 -3.64
N GLN A 52 5.13 -4.24 -4.50
CA GLN A 52 5.55 -4.80 -5.79
C GLN A 52 6.11 -3.72 -6.71
N VAL A 53 5.42 -2.59 -6.82
CA VAL A 53 5.86 -1.47 -7.68
C VAL A 53 7.21 -0.94 -7.23
N ILE A 54 7.40 -0.61 -5.94
CA ILE A 54 8.68 -0.08 -5.44
C ILE A 54 9.80 -1.11 -5.52
N THR A 55 9.50 -2.41 -5.39
CA THR A 55 10.49 -3.48 -5.56
C THR A 55 10.97 -3.56 -7.00
N ASN A 56 10.07 -3.49 -7.97
CA ASN A 56 10.42 -3.47 -9.39
C ASN A 56 11.20 -2.19 -9.74
N ALA A 57 10.73 -1.04 -9.25
CA ALA A 57 11.40 0.25 -9.45
C ALA A 57 12.84 0.26 -8.90
N SER A 58 13.07 -0.29 -7.70
CA SER A 58 14.41 -0.38 -7.12
C SER A 58 15.34 -1.31 -7.90
N ARG A 59 14.81 -2.42 -8.45
CA ARG A 59 15.58 -3.35 -9.29
C ARG A 59 15.98 -2.72 -10.62
N GLU A 60 15.05 -2.04 -11.28
CA GLU A 60 15.34 -1.39 -12.56
C GLU A 60 16.25 -0.17 -12.38
N GLY A 61 16.10 0.58 -11.30
CA GLY A 61 17.04 1.66 -10.95
C GLY A 61 18.46 1.14 -10.71
N ALA A 62 18.60 0.03 -9.98
CA ALA A 62 19.89 -0.62 -9.77
C ALA A 62 20.48 -1.14 -11.08
N ARG A 63 19.66 -1.77 -11.92
CA ARG A 63 20.08 -2.27 -13.24
C ARG A 63 20.55 -1.14 -14.17
N TYR A 64 19.81 -0.02 -14.19
CA TYR A 64 20.21 1.17 -14.94
C TYR A 64 21.55 1.72 -14.44
N GLY A 65 21.73 1.79 -13.11
CA GLY A 65 22.96 2.35 -12.51
C GLY A 65 24.20 1.48 -12.69
N ILE A 66 24.07 0.14 -12.76
CA ILE A 66 25.22 -0.75 -12.99
C ILE A 66 25.60 -0.91 -14.45
N ALA A 67 24.69 -0.52 -15.39
CA ALA A 67 24.97 -0.66 -16.80
C ALA A 67 26.22 0.14 -17.19
N PHE A 68 27.09 -0.51 -17.97
CA PHE A 68 28.32 0.12 -18.42
C PHE A 68 28.02 1.23 -19.42
N SER A 69 28.33 2.45 -19.06
CA SER A 69 28.19 3.64 -19.89
C SER A 69 29.54 4.33 -20.06
N VAL A 70 29.80 4.86 -21.23
CA VAL A 70 31.02 5.60 -21.57
C VAL A 70 30.67 7.00 -22.08
N ASP A 71 31.53 7.95 -21.81
CA ASP A 71 31.49 9.29 -22.37
C ASP A 71 32.06 9.36 -23.81
N ALA A 72 32.07 10.54 -24.39
CA ALA A 72 32.63 10.77 -25.72
C ALA A 72 34.13 10.45 -25.83
N THR A 73 34.84 10.32 -24.70
CA THR A 73 36.27 9.99 -24.63
C THR A 73 36.53 8.51 -24.34
N ALA A 74 35.47 7.68 -24.40
CA ALA A 74 35.48 6.26 -24.06
C ALA A 74 35.86 5.97 -22.59
N MET A 75 35.73 6.96 -21.71
CA MET A 75 35.87 6.76 -20.26
C MET A 75 34.53 6.33 -19.63
N ARG A 76 34.61 5.44 -18.66
CA ARG A 76 33.41 4.99 -17.91
C ARG A 76 32.76 6.17 -17.18
N ILE A 77 31.45 6.31 -17.37
CA ILE A 77 30.65 7.24 -16.57
C ILE A 77 30.25 6.56 -15.28
N PRO A 78 30.61 7.12 -14.10
CA PRO A 78 30.15 6.56 -12.82
C PRO A 78 28.64 6.75 -12.69
N PRO A 79 27.94 5.87 -11.94
CA PRO A 79 26.49 5.93 -11.73
C PRO A 79 25.97 7.29 -11.23
N SER A 80 26.77 8.00 -10.43
CA SER A 80 26.44 9.34 -9.93
C SER A 80 26.37 10.44 -11.01
N ASN A 81 27.02 10.22 -12.17
CA ASN A 81 27.09 11.18 -13.27
C ASN A 81 26.20 10.79 -14.46
N LEU A 82 25.35 9.77 -14.31
CA LEU A 82 24.41 9.37 -15.36
C LEU A 82 23.37 10.47 -15.64
N SER A 83 23.00 10.60 -16.91
CA SER A 83 21.94 11.52 -17.36
C SER A 83 20.93 10.71 -18.22
N PRO A 84 19.66 10.59 -17.76
CA PRO A 84 19.12 11.07 -16.49
C PRO A 84 19.76 10.40 -15.26
N SER A 85 19.62 11.02 -14.07
CA SER A 85 20.07 10.40 -12.83
C SER A 85 19.30 9.11 -12.55
N ILE A 86 19.82 8.25 -11.68
CA ILE A 86 19.12 6.99 -11.33
C ILE A 86 17.77 7.32 -10.68
N GLU A 87 17.72 8.35 -9.82
CA GLU A 87 16.52 8.82 -9.17
C GLU A 87 15.48 9.28 -10.21
N ASP A 88 15.88 10.15 -11.15
CA ASP A 88 15.00 10.65 -12.21
C ASP A 88 14.51 9.52 -13.12
N TYR A 89 15.40 8.59 -13.45
CA TYR A 89 15.05 7.43 -14.26
C TYR A 89 13.97 6.57 -13.59
N VAL A 90 14.13 6.27 -12.30
CA VAL A 90 13.16 5.49 -11.52
C VAL A 90 11.84 6.23 -11.40
N VAL A 91 11.88 7.52 -11.06
CA VAL A 91 10.65 8.32 -10.89
C VAL A 91 9.90 8.44 -12.22
N ASN A 92 10.56 8.81 -13.30
CA ASN A 92 9.90 9.11 -14.58
C ASN A 92 9.40 7.85 -15.31
N ASN A 93 10.13 6.73 -15.24
CA ASN A 93 9.79 5.55 -16.01
C ASN A 93 8.96 4.52 -15.26
N TYR A 94 9.04 4.48 -13.92
CA TYR A 94 8.36 3.44 -13.14
C TYR A 94 7.34 3.96 -12.14
N ILE A 95 7.57 5.14 -11.58
CA ILE A 95 6.70 5.66 -10.52
C ILE A 95 5.63 6.60 -11.07
N SER A 96 6.00 7.53 -11.94
CA SER A 96 5.09 8.54 -12.50
C SER A 96 3.91 7.95 -13.25
N GLN A 97 4.08 6.76 -13.81
CA GLN A 97 3.04 6.03 -14.56
C GLN A 97 2.09 5.23 -13.65
N THR A 98 2.29 5.28 -12.34
CA THR A 98 1.50 4.55 -11.35
C THR A 98 0.79 5.51 -10.40
N SER A 99 -0.18 4.98 -9.63
CA SER A 99 -0.83 5.74 -8.55
C SER A 99 0.12 6.15 -7.42
N LEU A 100 1.38 5.69 -7.44
CA LEU A 100 2.39 6.03 -6.45
C LEU A 100 2.95 7.45 -6.62
N ALA A 101 2.81 8.07 -7.77
CA ALA A 101 3.26 9.45 -8.01
C ALA A 101 2.69 10.43 -6.97
N SER A 102 1.44 10.22 -6.55
CA SER A 102 0.77 11.05 -5.53
C SER A 102 1.25 10.81 -4.10
N LEU A 103 2.01 9.74 -3.85
CA LEU A 103 2.52 9.38 -2.52
C LEU A 103 3.93 9.90 -2.23
N ASN A 104 4.48 10.77 -3.10
CA ASN A 104 5.80 11.36 -2.99
C ASN A 104 6.89 10.32 -2.64
N PRO A 105 7.17 9.37 -3.54
CA PRO A 105 8.19 8.36 -3.31
C PRO A 105 9.57 9.00 -3.19
N ILE A 106 10.36 8.50 -2.26
CA ILE A 106 11.75 8.90 -2.06
C ILE A 106 12.65 7.81 -2.62
N VAL A 107 13.49 8.16 -3.58
CA VAL A 107 14.52 7.28 -4.14
C VAL A 107 15.87 7.72 -3.59
N THR A 108 16.63 6.78 -3.06
CA THR A 108 17.97 7.02 -2.49
C THR A 108 18.94 6.03 -3.10
N VAL A 109 20.03 6.53 -3.64
CA VAL A 109 21.10 5.73 -4.22
C VAL A 109 22.35 5.84 -3.38
N THR A 110 22.94 4.71 -3.01
CA THR A 110 24.12 4.62 -2.15
C THR A 110 25.01 3.46 -2.59
N GLY A 111 26.18 3.34 -1.96
CA GLY A 111 27.13 2.25 -2.21
C GLY A 111 28.44 2.73 -2.82
N ALA A 112 29.51 1.98 -2.60
CA ALA A 112 30.84 2.34 -3.10
C ALA A 112 30.92 2.41 -4.64
N GLY A 113 30.03 1.68 -5.32
CA GLY A 113 29.93 1.71 -6.78
C GLY A 113 29.22 2.96 -7.31
N TYR A 114 28.50 3.71 -6.49
CA TYR A 114 27.75 4.88 -6.94
C TYR A 114 28.67 5.99 -7.47
N ASP A 115 29.70 6.34 -6.72
CA ASP A 115 30.62 7.40 -7.10
C ASP A 115 31.74 6.93 -8.03
N THR A 116 32.16 5.66 -7.88
CA THR A 116 33.34 5.15 -8.59
C THR A 116 33.01 4.43 -9.89
N GLY A 117 31.83 3.78 -9.94
CA GLY A 117 31.47 2.89 -11.02
C GLY A 117 32.41 1.69 -11.20
N LEU A 118 33.29 1.41 -10.25
CA LEU A 118 34.28 0.36 -10.37
C LEU A 118 33.64 -1.02 -10.36
N LYS A 119 34.14 -1.91 -11.22
CA LYS A 119 33.69 -3.29 -11.31
C LYS A 119 33.73 -4.01 -9.96
N GLY A 120 32.64 -4.70 -9.64
CA GLY A 120 32.51 -5.46 -8.39
C GLY A 120 32.14 -4.62 -7.18
N GLN A 121 32.04 -3.30 -7.29
CA GLN A 121 31.58 -2.45 -6.19
C GLN A 121 30.05 -2.45 -6.10
N PRO A 122 29.48 -2.47 -4.87
CA PRO A 122 28.04 -2.49 -4.69
C PRO A 122 27.40 -1.12 -4.99
N LEU A 123 26.29 -1.16 -5.71
CA LEU A 123 25.35 -0.08 -5.90
C LEU A 123 24.04 -0.48 -5.23
N GLN A 124 23.53 0.36 -4.35
CA GLN A 124 22.27 0.15 -3.65
C GLN A 124 21.25 1.21 -4.03
N VAL A 125 20.10 0.77 -4.48
CA VAL A 125 18.95 1.63 -4.75
C VAL A 125 17.83 1.30 -3.79
N THR A 126 17.39 2.31 -3.03
CA THR A 126 16.30 2.20 -2.06
C THR A 126 15.16 3.10 -2.50
N VAL A 127 13.97 2.52 -2.60
CA VAL A 127 12.72 3.25 -2.88
C VAL A 127 11.82 3.14 -1.67
N SER A 128 11.38 4.26 -1.14
CA SER A 128 10.47 4.32 0.01
C SER A 128 9.23 5.14 -0.30
N VAL A 129 8.09 4.69 0.23
CA VAL A 129 6.79 5.33 0.04
C VAL A 129 6.03 5.31 1.35
N THR A 130 5.45 6.44 1.72
CA THR A 130 4.54 6.53 2.87
C THR A 130 3.12 6.22 2.43
N LYS A 131 2.52 5.17 3.01
CA LYS A 131 1.15 4.75 2.76
C LYS A 131 0.23 5.16 3.92
N SER A 132 -0.91 5.76 3.61
CA SER A 132 -2.03 5.89 4.55
C SER A 132 -2.94 4.66 4.45
N TRP A 133 -3.42 4.18 5.59
CA TRP A 133 -4.38 3.09 5.67
C TRP A 133 -5.80 3.66 5.65
N PHE A 134 -6.69 3.11 4.81
CA PHE A 134 -8.04 3.63 4.65
C PHE A 134 -8.95 3.26 5.82
N ILE A 135 -8.99 1.98 6.17
CA ILE A 135 -9.90 1.44 7.20
C ILE A 135 -9.10 0.99 8.41
N MET A 136 -8.07 0.17 8.22
CA MET A 136 -7.31 -0.42 9.31
C MET A 136 -6.54 0.61 10.14
N GLY A 137 -6.15 1.75 9.59
CA GLY A 137 -5.47 2.82 10.31
C GLY A 137 -6.30 3.45 11.44
N ASN A 138 -7.63 3.37 11.35
CA ASN A 138 -8.53 3.87 12.38
C ASN A 138 -8.72 2.87 13.55
N PHE A 139 -8.43 1.60 13.32
CA PHE A 139 -8.61 0.52 14.32
C PHE A 139 -7.29 0.07 14.93
N ILE A 140 -6.19 0.18 14.17
CA ILE A 140 -4.86 -0.29 14.60
C ILE A 140 -3.89 0.89 14.49
N SER A 141 -3.52 1.48 15.63
CA SER A 141 -2.72 2.71 15.70
C SER A 141 -1.24 2.56 15.30
N ASN A 142 -0.70 1.35 15.19
CA ASN A 142 0.73 1.10 14.92
C ASN A 142 1.00 0.32 13.63
N LEU A 143 0.15 0.50 12.62
CA LEU A 143 0.44 -0.09 11.32
C LEU A 143 1.64 0.59 10.65
N PRO A 144 2.54 -0.16 10.00
CA PRO A 144 3.67 0.42 9.29
C PRO A 144 3.16 1.29 8.14
N THR A 145 3.46 2.58 8.19
CA THR A 145 3.09 3.54 7.15
C THR A 145 4.16 3.66 6.07
N ASN A 146 5.40 3.30 6.39
CA ASN A 146 6.52 3.39 5.46
C ASN A 146 6.84 2.02 4.83
N LEU A 147 6.68 1.93 3.52
CA LEU A 147 7.02 0.77 2.71
C LEU A 147 8.34 1.05 1.99
N VAL A 148 9.33 0.18 2.22
CA VAL A 148 10.68 0.34 1.68
C VAL A 148 11.07 -0.87 0.85
N ALA A 149 11.68 -0.64 -0.29
CA ALA A 149 12.31 -1.68 -1.11
C ALA A 149 13.76 -1.29 -1.40
N THR A 150 14.67 -2.20 -1.17
CA THR A 150 16.10 -2.00 -1.39
C THR A 150 16.63 -3.10 -2.29
N THR A 151 17.39 -2.72 -3.31
CA THR A 151 18.08 -3.63 -4.20
C THR A 151 19.56 -3.27 -4.24
N VAL A 152 20.41 -4.28 -4.08
CA VAL A 152 21.86 -4.14 -4.18
C VAL A 152 22.33 -4.95 -5.39
N MET A 153 23.10 -4.32 -6.28
CA MET A 153 23.75 -4.97 -7.41
C MET A 153 25.23 -4.55 -7.48
N LEU A 154 26.04 -5.39 -8.10
CA LEU A 154 27.46 -5.09 -8.30
C LEU A 154 27.65 -4.43 -9.67
N CYS A 155 28.48 -3.39 -9.73
CA CYS A 155 28.87 -2.76 -10.99
C CYS A 155 29.62 -3.75 -11.90
N GLU A 156 29.29 -3.75 -13.18
CA GLU A 156 29.92 -4.61 -14.20
C GLU A 156 31.19 -4.01 -14.80
#